data_9bb730f6e6794e54f356b901f1ff6f28
#
_entry.id   9bb730f6e6794e54f356b901f1ff6f28
#
_cell.length_a   1.000
_cell.length_b   1.000
_cell.length_c   1.000
_cell.angle_alpha   90.00
_cell.angle_beta   90.00
_cell.angle_gamma   90.00
#
_symmetry.space_group_name_H-M   'P 1'
#
loop_
_entity.id
_entity.type
_entity.pdbx_description
1 polymer ?
#
loop_
_entity_poly.entity_id
_entity_poly.type
_entity_poly.pdbx_seq_one_letter_code
_entity_poly.pdbx_strand_id
1 'polypeptide(L)'
;MPIKIPSGLPARDILDSERIFALEKPEAERQRVRPLKLVILNLMPKKVETETQLLRLISKSPLQVEIDFMKTSTHESTHVSADHLVKFYENLDAFQDNYYDGFVVTGAPVEHLDFEQVDYWDEFKKILDWASTHVFSTMYLCWGAIGALNYRYNVRKENLPEKIFGVFPQYLQDEYCFLTNGFDEICLQPHSRLAGVNEGDVARNPELQVLTWGPKSGPGLIATRDFSEVFALGHWEYGKYTLAEEYERDMKKGMTNVPFPENYFPHDDSQLEPVFAWRAHANLLWRNWLNWVYQTTPYDLSEVPQLRAQKRLGTDRSIRHQPGLPRVDAFAPFVRDGYGVIHS
;
A
#
# COMPACT_ATOMS: atom_id res chain seq x y z
N MET A 1 2.10 13.19 16.86
CA MET A 1 3.05 14.22 16.38
C MET A 1 2.79 14.41 14.88
N PRO A 2 3.06 15.59 14.33
CA PRO A 2 2.71 15.87 12.92
C PRO A 2 3.69 15.18 11.95
N ILE A 3 3.20 14.90 10.75
CA ILE A 3 4.06 14.54 9.61
C ILE A 3 4.89 15.76 9.18
N LYS A 4 6.10 15.50 8.70
CA LYS A 4 7.00 16.51 8.15
C LYS A 4 7.04 16.37 6.63
N ILE A 5 6.58 17.38 5.93
CA ILE A 5 6.41 17.38 4.47
C ILE A 5 7.24 18.50 3.82
N PRO A 6 7.57 18.39 2.51
CA PRO A 6 8.21 19.47 1.78
C PRO A 6 7.41 20.77 1.83
N SER A 7 8.12 21.92 1.95
CA SER A 7 7.47 23.22 1.99
C SER A 7 6.73 23.54 0.70
N GLY A 8 5.47 23.97 0.83
CA GLY A 8 4.60 24.32 -0.27
C GLY A 8 4.07 23.12 -1.07
N LEU A 9 4.05 21.93 -0.48
CA LEU A 9 3.39 20.77 -1.07
C LEU A 9 1.86 21.02 -1.15
N PRO A 10 1.21 20.91 -2.34
CA PRO A 10 -0.22 21.16 -2.50
C PRO A 10 -1.12 20.31 -1.61
N ALA A 11 -0.71 19.08 -1.29
CA ALA A 11 -1.43 18.22 -0.37
C ALA A 11 -1.62 18.85 1.03
N ARG A 12 -0.78 19.81 1.44
CA ARG A 12 -0.89 20.48 2.73
C ARG A 12 -2.23 21.18 2.90
N ASP A 13 -2.67 21.94 1.90
CA ASP A 13 -3.92 22.71 1.99
C ASP A 13 -5.14 21.79 2.18
N ILE A 14 -5.10 20.62 1.53
CA ILE A 14 -6.14 19.59 1.66
C ILE A 14 -6.11 19.01 3.08
N LEU A 15 -4.92 18.63 3.58
CA LEU A 15 -4.76 18.08 4.93
C LEU A 15 -5.20 19.07 6.00
N ASP A 16 -4.85 20.35 5.86
CA ASP A 16 -5.25 21.42 6.79
C ASP A 16 -6.79 21.61 6.79
N SER A 17 -7.44 21.54 5.62
CA SER A 17 -8.90 21.58 5.52
C SER A 17 -9.58 20.40 6.22
N GLU A 18 -8.92 19.25 6.28
CA GLU A 18 -9.36 18.04 6.99
C GLU A 18 -8.94 18.02 8.48
N ARG A 19 -8.35 19.10 8.99
CA ARG A 19 -7.79 19.23 10.36
C ARG A 19 -6.72 18.18 10.66
N ILE A 20 -5.94 17.80 9.66
CA ILE A 20 -4.80 16.91 9.78
C ILE A 20 -3.55 17.78 9.90
N PHE A 21 -2.88 17.69 11.03
CA PHE A 21 -1.73 18.52 11.32
C PHE A 21 -0.47 18.04 10.60
N ALA A 22 0.09 18.87 9.71
CA ALA A 22 1.33 18.65 8.99
C ALA A 22 2.31 19.81 9.25
N LEU A 23 3.59 19.51 9.47
CA LEU A 23 4.64 20.52 9.59
C LEU A 23 5.47 20.61 8.32
N GLU A 24 5.91 21.79 7.99
CA GLU A 24 6.97 21.96 6.99
C GLU A 24 8.34 21.65 7.60
N LYS A 25 9.29 21.20 6.75
CA LYS A 25 10.63 20.81 7.21
C LYS A 25 11.29 21.82 8.16
N PRO A 26 11.27 23.15 7.91
CA PRO A 26 11.90 24.11 8.81
C PRO A 26 11.28 24.23 10.20
N GLU A 27 9.98 23.95 10.33
CA GLU A 27 9.27 23.98 11.63
C GLU A 27 9.57 22.75 12.46
N ALA A 28 9.69 21.58 11.82
CA ALA A 28 9.96 20.31 12.48
C ALA A 28 11.40 20.20 13.02
N GLU A 29 12.38 20.86 12.40
CA GLU A 29 13.78 20.86 12.83
C GLU A 29 14.02 21.49 14.22
N ARG A 30 13.04 22.23 14.73
CA ARG A 30 13.08 22.76 16.10
C ARG A 30 12.80 21.71 17.18
N GLN A 31 12.32 20.53 16.81
CA GLN A 31 12.03 19.44 17.73
C GLN A 31 13.22 18.48 17.80
N ARG A 32 13.74 18.20 19.01
CA ARG A 32 14.90 17.32 19.24
C ARG A 32 14.50 15.84 19.26
N VAL A 33 13.77 15.36 18.26
CA VAL A 33 13.34 13.96 18.15
C VAL A 33 13.76 13.47 16.77
N ARG A 34 14.37 12.29 16.72
CA ARG A 34 14.66 11.66 15.42
C ARG A 34 13.33 11.27 14.74
N PRO A 35 12.94 11.91 13.65
CA PRO A 35 11.76 11.47 12.90
C PRO A 35 12.04 10.13 12.21
N LEU A 36 10.99 9.37 11.95
CA LEU A 36 11.06 8.30 10.95
C LEU A 36 11.26 8.91 9.57
N LYS A 37 12.21 8.39 8.80
CA LYS A 37 12.46 8.81 7.42
C LYS A 37 11.76 7.85 6.47
N LEU A 38 10.81 8.36 5.71
CA LEU A 38 10.08 7.60 4.68
C LEU A 38 10.36 8.16 3.30
N VAL A 39 10.47 7.27 2.31
CA VAL A 39 10.42 7.62 0.90
C VAL A 39 9.12 7.07 0.31
N ILE A 40 8.52 7.79 -0.62
CA ILE A 40 7.34 7.36 -1.37
C ILE A 40 7.67 7.38 -2.86
N LEU A 41 7.79 6.20 -3.48
CA LEU A 41 7.80 6.06 -4.94
C LEU A 41 6.36 6.13 -5.43
N ASN A 42 6.00 7.27 -5.99
CA ASN A 42 4.65 7.49 -6.49
C ASN A 42 4.59 7.25 -8.01
N LEU A 43 4.07 6.10 -8.42
CA LEU A 43 3.89 5.69 -9.82
C LEU A 43 2.52 6.10 -10.39
N MET A 44 1.62 6.60 -9.53
CA MET A 44 0.27 7.00 -9.96
C MET A 44 0.30 8.28 -10.80
N PRO A 45 -0.57 8.39 -11.81
CA PRO A 45 -0.64 9.58 -12.67
C PRO A 45 -1.13 10.83 -11.93
N LYS A 46 -2.10 10.70 -11.02
CA LYS A 46 -2.63 11.79 -10.21
C LYS A 46 -1.82 11.95 -8.91
N LYS A 47 -0.62 12.55 -9.01
CA LYS A 47 0.35 12.63 -7.90
C LYS A 47 -0.25 13.24 -6.63
N VAL A 48 -0.86 14.41 -6.71
CA VAL A 48 -1.39 15.14 -5.56
C VAL A 48 -2.49 14.36 -4.83
N GLU A 49 -3.35 13.66 -5.58
CA GLU A 49 -4.38 12.80 -4.98
C GLU A 49 -3.76 11.67 -4.18
N THR A 50 -2.81 10.94 -4.77
CA THR A 50 -2.11 9.84 -4.11
C THR A 50 -1.28 10.32 -2.92
N GLU A 51 -0.56 11.44 -3.04
CA GLU A 51 0.13 12.09 -1.93
C GLU A 51 -0.83 12.34 -0.77
N THR A 52 -1.98 12.96 -1.06
CA THR A 52 -2.99 13.28 -0.04
C THR A 52 -3.54 12.03 0.64
N GLN A 53 -3.82 10.96 -0.11
CA GLN A 53 -4.32 9.69 0.41
C GLN A 53 -3.29 9.06 1.39
N LEU A 54 -2.03 8.97 0.99
CA LEU A 54 -0.96 8.38 1.79
C LEU A 54 -0.65 9.24 3.02
N LEU A 55 -0.51 10.57 2.85
CA LEU A 55 -0.22 11.49 3.94
C LEU A 55 -1.34 11.50 4.99
N ARG A 56 -2.60 11.36 4.57
CA ARG A 56 -3.74 11.23 5.49
C ARG A 56 -3.61 10.02 6.40
N LEU A 57 -3.14 8.87 5.89
CA LEU A 57 -2.93 7.65 6.68
C LEU A 57 -1.71 7.75 7.59
N ILE A 58 -0.57 8.19 7.04
CA ILE A 58 0.69 8.35 7.78
C ILE A 58 0.51 9.32 8.95
N SER A 59 -0.26 10.39 8.75
CA SER A 59 -0.52 11.42 9.78
C SER A 59 -1.30 10.92 11.00
N LYS A 60 -1.97 9.76 10.90
CA LYS A 60 -2.69 9.16 12.05
C LYS A 60 -1.75 8.52 13.08
N SER A 61 -0.49 8.34 12.73
CA SER A 61 0.53 7.91 13.71
C SER A 61 0.89 9.06 14.65
N PRO A 62 1.13 8.79 15.96
CA PRO A 62 1.66 9.79 16.88
C PRO A 62 3.15 10.07 16.66
N LEU A 63 3.81 9.35 15.78
CA LEU A 63 5.23 9.49 15.49
C LEU A 63 5.50 10.66 14.56
N GLN A 64 6.65 11.30 14.72
CA GLN A 64 7.13 12.27 13.74
C GLN A 64 7.69 11.51 12.54
N VAL A 65 7.21 11.84 11.34
CA VAL A 65 7.61 11.20 10.09
C VAL A 65 8.05 12.27 9.11
N GLU A 66 9.26 12.12 8.58
CA GLU A 66 9.79 12.92 7.47
C GLU A 66 9.57 12.16 6.16
N ILE A 67 9.07 12.83 5.13
CA ILE A 67 8.67 12.21 3.89
C ILE A 67 9.38 12.87 2.72
N ASP A 68 10.02 12.05 1.90
CA ASP A 68 10.58 12.42 0.60
C ASP A 68 9.85 11.66 -0.51
N PHE A 69 9.72 12.29 -1.68
CA PHE A 69 9.04 11.69 -2.82
C PHE A 69 10.01 11.29 -3.91
N MET A 70 9.87 10.06 -4.40
CA MET A 70 10.64 9.49 -5.49
C MET A 70 9.75 9.32 -6.73
N LYS A 71 10.32 9.59 -7.90
CA LYS A 71 9.75 9.27 -9.21
C LYS A 71 10.72 8.44 -10.04
N THR A 72 10.20 7.78 -11.07
CA THR A 72 11.04 7.19 -12.12
C THR A 72 11.56 8.27 -13.06
N SER A 73 12.77 8.06 -13.58
CA SER A 73 13.41 8.94 -14.56
C SER A 73 13.02 8.62 -15.99
N THR A 74 12.66 7.36 -16.25
CA THR A 74 12.37 6.81 -17.59
C THR A 74 10.95 7.06 -18.06
N HIS A 75 10.04 7.48 -17.16
CA HIS A 75 8.63 7.75 -17.48
C HIS A 75 8.27 9.23 -17.27
N GLU A 76 7.75 9.89 -18.33
CA GLU A 76 7.20 11.24 -18.23
C GLU A 76 5.75 11.21 -17.76
N SER A 77 5.48 11.82 -16.62
CA SER A 77 4.11 11.94 -16.09
C SER A 77 3.33 13.01 -16.85
N THR A 78 2.25 12.61 -17.50
CA THR A 78 1.42 13.51 -18.35
C THR A 78 0.31 14.25 -17.60
N HIS A 79 0.03 13.90 -16.34
CA HIS A 79 -1.10 14.41 -15.57
C HIS A 79 -0.73 15.33 -14.40
N VAL A 80 0.53 15.73 -14.33
CA VAL A 80 1.07 16.63 -13.28
C VAL A 80 1.90 17.71 -13.93
N SER A 81 1.89 18.93 -13.39
CA SER A 81 2.75 19.98 -13.88
C SER A 81 4.23 19.62 -13.70
N ALA A 82 5.06 19.94 -14.68
CA ALA A 82 6.51 19.73 -14.60
C ALA A 82 7.09 20.43 -13.35
N ASP A 83 6.57 21.60 -12.99
CA ASP A 83 7.00 22.39 -11.82
C ASP A 83 6.77 21.62 -10.51
N HIS A 84 5.65 20.88 -10.36
CA HIS A 84 5.39 20.06 -9.20
C HIS A 84 6.41 18.93 -9.06
N LEU A 85 6.69 18.22 -10.17
CA LEU A 85 7.67 17.14 -10.18
C LEU A 85 9.08 17.63 -9.87
N VAL A 86 9.50 18.74 -10.48
CA VAL A 86 10.82 19.33 -10.25
C VAL A 86 10.99 19.80 -8.82
N LYS A 87 9.92 20.31 -8.21
CA LYS A 87 9.98 20.90 -6.86
C LYS A 87 9.96 19.86 -5.74
N PHE A 88 9.25 18.74 -5.92
CA PHE A 88 8.94 17.83 -4.82
C PHE A 88 9.45 16.40 -5.02
N TYR A 89 9.86 16.02 -6.23
CA TYR A 89 10.25 14.66 -6.57
C TYR A 89 11.69 14.58 -7.04
N GLU A 90 12.40 13.59 -6.51
CA GLU A 90 13.76 13.27 -6.95
C GLU A 90 13.80 11.87 -7.58
N ASN A 91 14.83 11.59 -8.37
CA ASN A 91 15.10 10.28 -8.93
C ASN A 91 15.96 9.45 -7.96
N LEU A 92 16.10 8.15 -8.23
CA LEU A 92 16.87 7.22 -7.40
C LEU A 92 18.28 7.74 -7.05
N ASP A 93 18.95 8.46 -7.96
CA ASP A 93 20.31 8.97 -7.75
C ASP A 93 20.44 9.88 -6.50
N ALA A 94 19.38 10.61 -6.17
CA ALA A 94 19.36 11.46 -4.96
C ALA A 94 19.25 10.65 -3.64
N PHE A 95 18.88 9.38 -3.73
CA PHE A 95 18.64 8.51 -2.58
C PHE A 95 19.73 7.46 -2.34
N GLN A 96 20.63 7.27 -3.30
CA GLN A 96 21.56 6.13 -3.33
C GLN A 96 22.41 5.97 -2.07
N ASP A 97 22.85 7.07 -1.46
CA ASP A 97 23.73 7.07 -0.29
C ASP A 97 22.97 7.21 1.04
N ASN A 98 21.63 7.26 0.99
CA ASN A 98 20.81 7.51 2.16
C ASN A 98 20.10 6.23 2.63
N TYR A 99 19.92 6.13 3.96
CA TYR A 99 19.18 5.04 4.58
C TYR A 99 17.85 5.54 5.14
N TYR A 100 16.82 4.68 5.09
CA TYR A 100 15.46 5.01 5.45
C TYR A 100 14.83 3.99 6.38
N ASP A 101 13.94 4.45 7.25
CA ASP A 101 13.13 3.60 8.10
C ASP A 101 12.09 2.84 7.28
N GLY A 102 11.46 3.51 6.33
CA GLY A 102 10.43 2.90 5.50
C GLY A 102 10.38 3.45 4.07
N PHE A 103 9.81 2.63 3.19
CA PHE A 103 9.58 2.95 1.80
C PHE A 103 8.16 2.55 1.42
N VAL A 104 7.47 3.37 0.67
CA VAL A 104 6.15 3.09 0.12
C VAL A 104 6.23 3.12 -1.39
N VAL A 105 5.77 2.05 -2.03
CA VAL A 105 5.69 1.95 -3.49
C VAL A 105 4.23 1.87 -3.89
N THR A 106 3.75 2.84 -4.65
CA THR A 106 2.34 2.89 -5.05
C THR A 106 2.01 1.90 -6.17
N GLY A 107 0.72 1.73 -6.43
CA GLY A 107 0.24 1.12 -7.67
C GLY A 107 0.59 1.96 -8.90
N ALA A 108 0.29 1.38 -10.07
CA ALA A 108 0.40 2.03 -11.36
C ALA A 108 -0.67 1.48 -12.31
N PRO A 109 -1.24 2.29 -13.22
CA PRO A 109 -2.31 1.87 -14.12
C PRO A 109 -1.77 1.13 -15.36
N VAL A 110 -0.82 0.21 -15.18
CA VAL A 110 -0.14 -0.56 -16.22
C VAL A 110 -0.31 -2.08 -16.05
N GLU A 111 -1.27 -2.48 -15.26
CA GLU A 111 -1.52 -3.88 -14.90
C GLU A 111 -1.90 -4.79 -16.07
N HIS A 112 -2.40 -4.20 -17.17
CA HIS A 112 -2.72 -4.90 -18.42
C HIS A 112 -1.49 -5.25 -19.27
N LEU A 113 -0.33 -4.65 -18.98
CA LEU A 113 0.94 -4.90 -19.68
C LEU A 113 1.70 -6.05 -19.03
N ASP A 114 2.45 -6.78 -19.82
CA ASP A 114 3.51 -7.63 -19.28
C ASP A 114 4.61 -6.75 -18.69
N PHE A 115 5.34 -7.24 -17.71
CA PHE A 115 6.32 -6.41 -17.00
C PHE A 115 7.38 -5.83 -17.93
N GLU A 116 7.83 -6.60 -18.92
CA GLU A 116 8.83 -6.20 -19.90
C GLU A 116 8.34 -5.12 -20.87
N GLN A 117 7.03 -4.88 -20.94
CA GLN A 117 6.41 -3.83 -21.75
C GLN A 117 6.28 -2.51 -20.98
N VAL A 118 6.51 -2.53 -19.67
CA VAL A 118 6.47 -1.32 -18.84
C VAL A 118 7.79 -0.55 -19.01
N ASP A 119 7.72 0.66 -19.52
CA ASP A 119 8.88 1.50 -19.89
C ASP A 119 9.88 1.74 -18.74
N TYR A 120 9.41 1.75 -17.50
CA TYR A 120 10.24 1.91 -16.29
C TYR A 120 10.53 0.60 -15.55
N TRP A 121 10.27 -0.57 -16.14
CA TRP A 121 10.44 -1.85 -15.43
C TRP A 121 11.88 -2.10 -14.96
N ASP A 122 12.87 -1.81 -15.80
CA ASP A 122 14.28 -1.98 -15.43
C ASP A 122 14.72 -0.99 -14.33
N GLU A 123 14.20 0.22 -14.34
CA GLU A 123 14.43 1.20 -13.29
C GLU A 123 13.73 0.78 -12.00
N PHE A 124 12.51 0.27 -12.08
CA PHE A 124 11.76 -0.27 -10.95
C PHE A 124 12.54 -1.39 -10.24
N LYS A 125 13.09 -2.34 -10.98
CA LYS A 125 13.96 -3.39 -10.42
C LYS A 125 15.17 -2.82 -9.67
N LYS A 126 15.87 -1.82 -10.25
CA LYS A 126 16.99 -1.14 -9.57
C LYS A 126 16.57 -0.44 -8.29
N ILE A 127 15.39 0.18 -8.27
CA ILE A 127 14.83 0.80 -7.06
C ILE A 127 14.54 -0.27 -6.00
N LEU A 128 13.99 -1.42 -6.38
CA LEU A 128 13.76 -2.53 -5.45
C LEU A 128 15.06 -3.10 -4.88
N ASP A 129 16.11 -3.22 -5.70
CA ASP A 129 17.42 -3.68 -5.25
C ASP A 129 18.05 -2.69 -4.28
N TRP A 130 17.99 -1.38 -4.57
CA TRP A 130 18.39 -0.33 -3.65
C TRP A 130 17.60 -0.42 -2.32
N ALA A 131 16.28 -0.50 -2.39
CA ALA A 131 15.44 -0.58 -1.19
C ALA A 131 15.78 -1.80 -0.33
N SER A 132 16.19 -2.92 -0.94
CA SER A 132 16.54 -4.15 -0.24
C SER A 132 17.74 -4.01 0.71
N THR A 133 18.55 -3.00 0.53
CA THR A 133 19.77 -2.74 1.32
C THR A 133 19.73 -1.41 2.08
N HIS A 134 18.95 -0.44 1.63
CA HIS A 134 18.92 0.93 2.19
C HIS A 134 17.66 1.24 2.99
N VAL A 135 16.66 0.38 2.94
CA VAL A 135 15.38 0.59 3.61
C VAL A 135 15.11 -0.54 4.61
N PHE A 136 14.65 -0.19 5.81
CA PHE A 136 14.37 -1.19 6.84
C PHE A 136 13.10 -2.00 6.52
N SER A 137 12.00 -1.33 6.13
CA SER A 137 10.75 -2.00 5.71
C SER A 137 10.09 -1.29 4.54
N THR A 138 9.59 -2.05 3.58
CA THR A 138 8.90 -1.53 2.39
C THR A 138 7.45 -1.98 2.35
N MET A 139 6.52 -1.05 2.10
CA MET A 139 5.11 -1.34 1.81
C MET A 139 4.83 -1.09 0.34
N TYR A 140 4.39 -2.14 -0.35
CA TYR A 140 4.02 -2.10 -1.76
C TYR A 140 2.50 -2.12 -1.90
N LEU A 141 1.95 -1.34 -2.83
CA LEU A 141 0.52 -1.23 -3.07
C LEU A 141 0.17 -1.69 -4.50
N CYS A 142 -0.87 -2.48 -4.63
CA CYS A 142 -1.48 -2.92 -5.89
C CYS A 142 -0.45 -3.42 -6.93
N TRP A 143 -0.30 -2.74 -8.07
CA TRP A 143 0.67 -3.12 -9.11
C TRP A 143 2.11 -3.15 -8.57
N GLY A 144 2.48 -2.19 -7.71
CA GLY A 144 3.79 -2.20 -7.06
C GLY A 144 4.02 -3.47 -6.23
N ALA A 145 2.97 -3.99 -5.57
CA ALA A 145 3.03 -5.25 -4.84
C ALA A 145 3.18 -6.45 -5.78
N ILE A 146 2.39 -6.49 -6.87
CA ILE A 146 2.46 -7.58 -7.85
C ILE A 146 3.85 -7.61 -8.52
N GLY A 147 4.38 -6.44 -8.91
CA GLY A 147 5.71 -6.31 -9.53
C GLY A 147 6.84 -6.75 -8.59
N ALA A 148 6.79 -6.33 -7.33
CA ALA A 148 7.79 -6.71 -6.34
C ALA A 148 7.74 -8.20 -6.00
N LEU A 149 6.54 -8.78 -5.82
CA LEU A 149 6.35 -10.22 -5.61
C LEU A 149 6.88 -11.04 -6.79
N ASN A 150 6.66 -10.57 -8.03
CA ASN A 150 7.19 -11.23 -9.21
C ASN A 150 8.72 -11.17 -9.26
N TYR A 151 9.29 -9.98 -9.18
CA TYR A 151 10.73 -9.79 -9.33
C TYR A 151 11.55 -10.46 -8.22
N ARG A 152 11.11 -10.33 -6.96
CA ARG A 152 11.91 -10.77 -5.81
C ARG A 152 11.62 -12.20 -5.35
N TYR A 153 10.41 -12.69 -5.58
CA TYR A 153 9.93 -13.97 -5.04
C TYR A 153 9.46 -14.95 -6.11
N ASN A 154 9.59 -14.61 -7.40
CA ASN A 154 9.13 -15.41 -8.54
C ASN A 154 7.63 -15.79 -8.45
N VAL A 155 6.82 -14.95 -7.81
CA VAL A 155 5.37 -15.12 -7.78
C VAL A 155 4.81 -14.64 -9.12
N ARG A 156 4.15 -15.52 -9.84
CA ARG A 156 3.59 -15.19 -11.15
C ARG A 156 2.46 -14.18 -11.03
N LYS A 157 2.46 -13.19 -11.91
CA LYS A 157 1.31 -12.33 -12.16
C LYS A 157 0.22 -13.14 -12.84
N GLU A 158 -1.02 -12.95 -12.45
CA GLU A 158 -2.20 -13.51 -13.12
C GLU A 158 -3.10 -12.39 -13.64
N ASN A 159 -3.43 -12.46 -14.93
CA ASN A 159 -4.43 -11.58 -15.49
C ASN A 159 -5.82 -12.11 -15.09
N LEU A 160 -6.63 -11.24 -14.52
CA LEU A 160 -7.98 -11.61 -14.08
C LEU A 160 -8.95 -11.58 -15.28
N PRO A 161 -9.90 -12.52 -15.33
CA PRO A 161 -10.89 -12.55 -16.40
C PRO A 161 -11.84 -11.34 -16.34
N GLU A 162 -12.04 -10.79 -15.14
CA GLU A 162 -12.86 -9.62 -14.86
C GLU A 162 -12.16 -8.71 -13.86
N LYS A 163 -12.41 -7.41 -13.96
CA LYS A 163 -11.88 -6.44 -13.01
C LYS A 163 -12.48 -6.69 -11.63
N ILE A 164 -11.65 -6.93 -10.64
CA ILE A 164 -12.05 -6.87 -9.22
C ILE A 164 -12.19 -5.39 -8.86
N PHE A 165 -13.44 -4.94 -8.75
CA PHE A 165 -13.76 -3.54 -8.58
C PHE A 165 -14.85 -3.34 -7.51
N GLY A 166 -14.50 -2.70 -6.40
CA GLY A 166 -15.41 -2.52 -5.28
C GLY A 166 -14.72 -2.69 -3.93
N VAL A 167 -15.50 -3.03 -2.91
CA VAL A 167 -15.05 -3.22 -1.53
C VAL A 167 -15.33 -4.66 -1.10
N PHE A 168 -14.29 -5.41 -0.79
CA PHE A 168 -14.40 -6.85 -0.55
C PHE A 168 -13.98 -7.24 0.86
N PRO A 169 -14.68 -8.23 1.46
CA PRO A 169 -14.30 -8.76 2.75
C PRO A 169 -12.96 -9.50 2.65
N GLN A 170 -12.13 -9.29 3.64
CA GLN A 170 -10.86 -9.93 3.86
C GLN A 170 -10.87 -10.58 5.24
N TYR A 171 -10.55 -11.85 5.31
CA TYR A 171 -10.49 -12.65 6.52
C TYR A 171 -9.07 -12.72 7.04
N LEU A 172 -8.88 -12.44 8.32
CA LEU A 172 -7.59 -12.56 8.98
C LEU A 172 -7.12 -14.01 8.96
N GLN A 173 -5.85 -14.20 8.58
CA GLN A 173 -5.20 -15.52 8.58
C GLN A 173 -4.39 -15.76 9.87
N ASP A 174 -3.97 -14.69 10.56
CA ASP A 174 -3.25 -14.72 11.82
C ASP A 174 -3.78 -13.61 12.76
N GLU A 175 -4.39 -14.03 13.89
CA GLU A 175 -4.93 -13.13 14.91
C GLU A 175 -3.85 -12.38 15.70
N TYR A 176 -2.63 -12.93 15.72
CA TYR A 176 -1.54 -12.42 16.55
C TYR A 176 -0.51 -11.60 15.75
N CYS A 177 -0.76 -11.36 14.47
CA CYS A 177 0.12 -10.54 13.66
C CYS A 177 0.06 -9.07 14.09
N PHE A 178 1.21 -8.47 14.38
CA PHE A 178 1.23 -7.06 14.82
C PHE A 178 0.76 -6.08 13.74
N LEU A 179 0.92 -6.38 12.44
CA LEU A 179 0.41 -5.53 11.35
C LEU A 179 -1.11 -5.41 11.35
N THR A 180 -1.79 -6.49 11.69
CA THR A 180 -3.25 -6.57 11.76
C THR A 180 -3.77 -6.46 13.20
N ASN A 181 -2.93 -6.06 14.15
CA ASN A 181 -3.34 -5.89 15.54
C ASN A 181 -4.47 -4.87 15.65
N GLY A 182 -5.55 -5.29 16.32
CA GLY A 182 -6.77 -4.50 16.49
C GLY A 182 -7.72 -4.54 15.28
N PHE A 183 -7.45 -5.36 14.28
CA PHE A 183 -8.41 -5.65 13.22
C PHE A 183 -9.50 -6.56 13.76
N ASP A 184 -10.70 -6.39 13.21
CA ASP A 184 -11.74 -7.39 13.32
C ASP A 184 -11.37 -8.65 12.50
N GLU A 185 -11.95 -9.80 12.82
CA GLU A 185 -11.69 -11.06 12.08
C GLU A 185 -12.00 -10.91 10.58
N ILE A 186 -12.89 -10.00 10.24
CA ILE A 186 -13.26 -9.62 8.88
C ILE A 186 -13.02 -8.12 8.73
N CYS A 187 -12.14 -7.74 7.82
CA CYS A 187 -11.94 -6.36 7.43
C CYS A 187 -12.38 -6.14 5.98
N LEU A 188 -12.69 -4.90 5.63
CA LEU A 188 -13.06 -4.54 4.27
C LEU A 188 -11.90 -3.86 3.57
N GLN A 189 -11.66 -4.24 2.31
CA GLN A 189 -10.59 -3.67 1.49
C GLN A 189 -11.10 -3.26 0.11
N PRO A 190 -10.86 -2.02 -0.33
CA PRO A 190 -11.12 -1.60 -1.70
C PRO A 190 -10.17 -2.28 -2.69
N HIS A 191 -10.70 -2.66 -3.83
CA HIS A 191 -9.93 -3.16 -4.95
C HIS A 191 -10.36 -2.49 -6.26
N SER A 192 -9.38 -2.21 -7.12
CA SER A 192 -9.58 -1.76 -8.49
C SER A 192 -8.46 -2.32 -9.35
N ARG A 193 -8.57 -3.57 -9.79
CA ARG A 193 -7.49 -4.26 -10.47
C ARG A 193 -7.94 -5.32 -11.47
N LEU A 194 -7.16 -5.46 -12.55
CA LEU A 194 -7.28 -6.50 -13.59
C LEU A 194 -6.19 -7.57 -13.47
N ALA A 195 -5.31 -7.43 -12.49
CA ALA A 195 -4.25 -8.39 -12.24
C ALA A 195 -4.24 -8.85 -10.78
N GLY A 196 -3.71 -10.04 -10.56
CA GLY A 196 -3.48 -10.65 -9.27
C GLY A 196 -2.16 -11.39 -9.24
N VAL A 197 -1.99 -12.22 -8.24
CA VAL A 197 -0.83 -13.09 -8.05
C VAL A 197 -1.25 -14.54 -7.99
N ASN A 198 -0.39 -15.46 -8.44
CA ASN A 198 -0.64 -16.89 -8.28
C ASN A 198 -0.55 -17.27 -6.81
N GLU A 199 -1.69 -17.61 -6.20
CA GLU A 199 -1.77 -17.96 -4.77
C GLU A 199 -0.94 -19.20 -4.42
N GLY A 200 -0.85 -20.16 -5.35
CA GLY A 200 -0.01 -21.35 -5.17
C GLY A 200 1.47 -21.03 -5.10
N ASP A 201 1.94 -20.02 -5.84
CA ASP A 201 3.34 -19.57 -5.75
C ASP A 201 3.60 -18.89 -4.41
N VAL A 202 2.67 -18.05 -3.93
CA VAL A 202 2.75 -17.41 -2.60
C VAL A 202 2.79 -18.48 -1.50
N ALA A 203 1.89 -19.46 -1.54
CA ALA A 203 1.78 -20.50 -0.53
C ALA A 203 3.03 -21.42 -0.47
N ARG A 204 3.70 -21.66 -1.60
CA ARG A 204 4.92 -22.46 -1.67
C ARG A 204 6.18 -21.71 -1.26
N ASN A 205 6.15 -20.37 -1.24
CA ASN A 205 7.32 -19.60 -0.89
C ASN A 205 7.48 -19.53 0.65
N PRO A 206 8.58 -20.08 1.22
CA PRO A 206 8.76 -20.15 2.67
C PRO A 206 9.02 -18.77 3.31
N GLU A 207 9.40 -17.76 2.52
CA GLU A 207 9.64 -16.40 3.01
C GLU A 207 8.35 -15.58 3.14
N LEU A 208 7.28 -16.00 2.45
CA LEU A 208 6.03 -15.26 2.40
C LEU A 208 4.98 -15.83 3.37
N GLN A 209 4.07 -14.96 3.79
CA GLN A 209 2.88 -15.31 4.56
C GLN A 209 1.71 -14.44 4.13
N VAL A 210 0.53 -15.04 3.99
CA VAL A 210 -0.72 -14.33 3.74
C VAL A 210 -1.31 -13.88 5.08
N LEU A 211 -1.60 -12.62 5.24
CA LEU A 211 -2.16 -12.03 6.47
C LEU A 211 -3.67 -11.82 6.37
N THR A 212 -4.17 -11.47 5.19
CA THR A 212 -5.61 -11.40 4.91
C THR A 212 -5.92 -12.03 3.57
N TRP A 213 -7.08 -12.67 3.47
CA TRP A 213 -7.53 -13.34 2.26
C TRP A 213 -9.05 -13.20 2.10
N GLY A 214 -9.53 -13.01 0.89
CA GLY A 214 -10.95 -12.94 0.56
C GLY A 214 -11.35 -13.88 -0.56
N PRO A 215 -12.55 -14.50 -0.52
CA PRO A 215 -12.95 -15.53 -1.49
C PRO A 215 -13.07 -15.01 -2.93
N LYS A 216 -13.37 -13.74 -3.12
CA LYS A 216 -13.46 -13.12 -4.46
C LYS A 216 -12.20 -12.39 -4.85
N SER A 217 -11.54 -11.75 -3.91
CA SER A 217 -10.39 -10.91 -4.16
C SER A 217 -9.04 -11.60 -3.93
N GLY A 218 -9.03 -12.84 -3.39
CA GLY A 218 -7.80 -13.53 -3.04
C GLY A 218 -7.02 -12.85 -1.91
N PRO A 219 -5.68 -12.99 -1.87
CA PRO A 219 -4.85 -12.34 -0.87
C PRO A 219 -5.02 -10.83 -0.89
N GLY A 220 -5.33 -10.22 0.25
CA GLY A 220 -5.42 -8.78 0.40
C GLY A 220 -4.12 -8.17 0.94
N LEU A 221 -3.49 -8.87 1.88
CA LEU A 221 -2.24 -8.48 2.51
C LEU A 221 -1.31 -9.69 2.59
N ILE A 222 -0.13 -9.56 2.03
CA ILE A 222 0.96 -10.53 2.11
C ILE A 222 2.15 -9.82 2.76
N ALA A 223 2.98 -10.54 3.48
CA ALA A 223 4.23 -10.01 4.02
C ALA A 223 5.34 -11.06 3.98
N THR A 224 6.59 -10.60 4.01
CA THR A 224 7.70 -11.48 4.40
C THR A 224 7.57 -11.84 5.88
N ARG A 225 8.12 -12.99 6.29
CA ARG A 225 8.04 -13.43 7.70
C ARG A 225 8.76 -12.49 8.66
N ASP A 226 9.77 -11.79 8.18
CA ASP A 226 10.51 -10.78 8.94
C ASP A 226 9.92 -9.37 8.81
N PHE A 227 8.81 -9.24 8.07
CA PHE A 227 8.09 -7.99 7.79
C PHE A 227 8.95 -6.87 7.16
N SER A 228 10.05 -7.26 6.57
CA SER A 228 10.87 -6.31 5.83
C SER A 228 10.18 -5.86 4.53
N GLU A 229 9.23 -6.65 4.02
CA GLU A 229 8.42 -6.30 2.86
C GLU A 229 6.96 -6.69 3.10
N VAL A 230 6.05 -5.75 2.83
CA VAL A 230 4.60 -5.86 3.00
C VAL A 230 3.93 -5.54 1.68
N PHE A 231 3.01 -6.38 1.23
CA PHE A 231 2.37 -6.31 -0.08
C PHE A 231 0.85 -6.22 0.10
N ALA A 232 0.29 -5.04 -0.13
CA ALA A 232 -1.15 -4.83 -0.14
C ALA A 232 -1.66 -4.90 -1.59
N LEU A 233 -2.45 -5.92 -1.92
CA LEU A 233 -2.97 -6.09 -3.29
C LEU A 233 -4.20 -5.23 -3.56
N GLY A 234 -4.89 -4.76 -2.52
CA GLY A 234 -5.95 -3.77 -2.59
C GLY A 234 -5.48 -2.40 -2.11
N HIS A 235 -6.42 -1.46 -1.99
CA HIS A 235 -6.18 -0.04 -1.84
C HIS A 235 -6.75 0.52 -0.52
N TRP A 236 -6.16 0.22 0.63
CA TRP A 236 -6.59 0.84 1.88
C TRP A 236 -6.34 2.35 1.93
N GLU A 237 -5.47 2.88 1.06
CA GLU A 237 -5.21 4.32 0.94
C GLU A 237 -6.34 5.10 0.27
N TYR A 238 -7.24 4.43 -0.44
CA TYR A 238 -8.34 5.10 -1.16
C TYR A 238 -9.22 5.92 -0.24
N GLY A 239 -9.56 7.13 -0.71
CA GLY A 239 -10.58 7.97 -0.12
C GLY A 239 -11.99 7.44 -0.39
N LYS A 240 -12.98 8.02 0.32
CA LYS A 240 -14.39 7.63 0.23
C LYS A 240 -14.90 7.57 -1.22
N TYR A 241 -14.50 8.53 -2.05
CA TYR A 241 -15.04 8.71 -3.40
C TYR A 241 -14.16 8.15 -4.52
N THR A 242 -12.99 7.62 -4.22
CA THR A 242 -12.01 7.22 -5.24
C THR A 242 -12.58 6.19 -6.23
N LEU A 243 -13.28 5.15 -5.75
CA LEU A 243 -13.91 4.16 -6.63
C LEU A 243 -15.05 4.77 -7.49
N ALA A 244 -15.82 5.73 -6.95
CA ALA A 244 -16.84 6.44 -7.71
C ALA A 244 -16.21 7.27 -8.84
N GLU A 245 -15.14 8.00 -8.53
CA GLU A 245 -14.40 8.81 -9.51
C GLU A 245 -13.77 7.95 -10.60
N GLU A 246 -13.24 6.76 -10.24
CA GLU A 246 -12.73 5.78 -11.21
C GLU A 246 -13.84 5.25 -12.11
N TYR A 247 -14.98 4.88 -11.54
CA TYR A 247 -16.15 4.41 -12.28
C TYR A 247 -16.65 5.45 -13.27
N GLU A 248 -16.86 6.69 -12.81
CA GLU A 248 -17.28 7.78 -13.66
C GLU A 248 -16.27 8.11 -14.76
N ARG A 249 -14.99 8.11 -14.44
CA ARG A 249 -13.91 8.33 -15.42
C ARG A 249 -13.96 7.31 -16.53
N ASP A 250 -14.10 6.03 -16.19
CA ASP A 250 -14.07 4.93 -17.16
C ASP A 250 -15.35 4.93 -18.01
N MET A 251 -16.50 5.26 -17.42
CA MET A 251 -17.76 5.49 -18.15
C MET A 251 -17.66 6.68 -19.12
N LYS A 252 -17.10 7.81 -18.68
CA LYS A 252 -16.90 9.01 -19.52
C LYS A 252 -15.94 8.77 -20.69
N LYS A 253 -14.98 7.86 -20.55
CA LYS A 253 -14.08 7.44 -21.63
C LYS A 253 -14.76 6.52 -22.66
N GLY A 254 -16.01 6.15 -22.45
CA GLY A 254 -16.75 5.25 -23.34
C GLY A 254 -16.23 3.81 -23.31
N MET A 255 -15.56 3.41 -22.22
CA MET A 255 -15.12 2.03 -22.06
C MET A 255 -16.35 1.10 -22.01
N THR A 256 -16.32 0.05 -22.79
CA THR A 256 -17.34 -1.00 -22.74
C THR A 256 -17.03 -1.95 -21.58
N ASN A 257 -18.07 -2.40 -20.89
CA ASN A 257 -17.96 -3.36 -19.78
C ASN A 257 -17.21 -2.80 -18.53
N VAL A 258 -17.45 -1.53 -18.18
CA VAL A 258 -17.00 -1.00 -16.89
C VAL A 258 -17.83 -1.67 -15.79
N PRO A 259 -17.26 -2.50 -14.93
CA PRO A 259 -18.02 -3.13 -13.86
C PRO A 259 -18.50 -2.06 -12.86
N PHE A 260 -19.71 -2.28 -12.32
CA PHE A 260 -20.20 -1.47 -11.20
C PHE A 260 -19.39 -1.80 -9.93
N PRO A 261 -19.01 -0.83 -9.10
CA PRO A 261 -18.22 -1.11 -7.91
C PRO A 261 -19.05 -1.85 -6.85
N GLU A 262 -18.70 -3.11 -6.59
CA GLU A 262 -19.42 -3.99 -5.69
C GLU A 262 -19.28 -3.56 -4.21
N ASN A 263 -20.34 -3.73 -3.42
CA ASN A 263 -20.38 -3.45 -1.97
C ASN A 263 -19.93 -2.03 -1.59
N TYR A 264 -20.12 -1.08 -2.49
CA TYR A 264 -19.61 0.28 -2.32
C TYR A 264 -20.74 1.31 -2.19
N PHE A 265 -21.73 1.27 -3.07
CA PHE A 265 -22.91 2.12 -2.97
C PHE A 265 -24.03 1.38 -2.23
N PRO A 266 -24.79 2.05 -1.31
CA PRO A 266 -25.97 1.46 -0.72
C PRO A 266 -26.97 1.02 -1.79
N HIS A 267 -27.49 -0.20 -1.67
CA HIS A 267 -28.47 -0.80 -2.60
C HIS A 267 -28.01 -0.81 -4.08
N ASP A 268 -26.70 -0.77 -4.34
CA ASP A 268 -26.12 -0.66 -5.68
C ASP A 268 -26.66 0.58 -6.47
N ASP A 269 -27.01 1.65 -5.76
CA ASP A 269 -27.48 2.90 -6.33
C ASP A 269 -26.38 3.95 -6.30
N SER A 270 -25.81 4.28 -7.46
CA SER A 270 -24.78 5.30 -7.62
C SER A 270 -25.24 6.74 -7.36
N GLN A 271 -26.54 6.98 -7.15
CA GLN A 271 -27.07 8.27 -6.73
C GLN A 271 -26.96 8.48 -5.23
N LEU A 272 -26.71 7.42 -4.47
CA LEU A 272 -26.52 7.48 -3.03
C LEU A 272 -25.02 7.66 -2.69
N GLU A 273 -24.79 8.24 -1.52
CA GLU A 273 -23.44 8.41 -0.99
C GLU A 273 -22.77 7.05 -0.73
N PRO A 274 -21.52 6.82 -1.20
CA PRO A 274 -20.82 5.58 -0.96
C PRO A 274 -20.49 5.38 0.52
N VAL A 275 -20.39 4.12 0.93
CA VAL A 275 -20.04 3.74 2.31
C VAL A 275 -18.53 3.69 2.48
N PHE A 276 -17.97 4.45 3.42
CA PHE A 276 -16.54 4.42 3.75
C PHE A 276 -16.24 3.36 4.83
N ALA A 277 -16.33 2.08 4.46
CA ALA A 277 -16.30 0.98 5.40
C ALA A 277 -14.89 0.45 5.76
N TRP A 278 -13.83 0.87 5.07
CA TRP A 278 -12.44 0.40 5.28
C TRP A 278 -11.56 1.37 6.08
N ARG A 279 -12.05 2.56 6.40
CA ARG A 279 -11.25 3.64 7.02
C ARG A 279 -10.57 3.23 8.33
N ALA A 280 -11.25 2.49 9.19
CA ALA A 280 -10.71 2.09 10.50
C ALA A 280 -9.52 1.14 10.31
N HIS A 281 -9.69 0.09 9.51
CA HIS A 281 -8.64 -0.89 9.21
C HIS A 281 -7.46 -0.29 8.46
N ALA A 282 -7.72 0.62 7.51
CA ALA A 282 -6.68 1.38 6.84
C ALA A 282 -5.80 2.15 7.84
N ASN A 283 -6.42 2.90 8.75
CA ASN A 283 -5.69 3.65 9.78
C ASN A 283 -4.90 2.72 10.73
N LEU A 284 -5.48 1.57 11.11
CA LEU A 284 -4.82 0.59 11.97
C LEU A 284 -3.60 -0.02 11.27
N LEU A 285 -3.73 -0.47 10.02
CA LEU A 285 -2.62 -1.04 9.27
C LEU A 285 -1.42 -0.09 9.21
N TRP A 286 -1.66 1.14 8.77
CA TRP A 286 -0.58 2.13 8.63
C TRP A 286 0.04 2.51 9.96
N ARG A 287 -0.79 2.69 11.00
CA ARG A 287 -0.30 2.94 12.36
C ARG A 287 0.53 1.78 12.90
N ASN A 288 0.08 0.55 12.71
CA ASN A 288 0.77 -0.66 13.16
C ASN A 288 2.11 -0.82 12.44
N TRP A 289 2.13 -0.63 11.10
CA TRP A 289 3.35 -0.68 10.32
C TRP A 289 4.36 0.38 10.78
N LEU A 290 3.95 1.65 10.91
CA LEU A 290 4.83 2.72 11.37
C LEU A 290 5.32 2.49 12.80
N ASN A 291 4.47 1.97 13.69
CA ASN A 291 4.87 1.66 15.05
C ASN A 291 5.90 0.51 15.07
N TRP A 292 5.69 -0.53 14.27
CA TRP A 292 6.66 -1.63 14.17
C TRP A 292 7.99 -1.13 13.60
N VAL A 293 7.98 -0.36 12.54
CA VAL A 293 9.17 0.26 11.97
C VAL A 293 9.90 1.07 13.06
N TYR A 294 9.18 1.93 13.78
CA TYR A 294 9.76 2.74 14.86
C TYR A 294 10.41 1.92 15.97
N GLN A 295 9.77 0.82 16.38
CA GLN A 295 10.25 -0.01 17.49
C GLN A 295 11.43 -0.91 17.11
N THR A 296 11.60 -1.22 15.85
CA THR A 296 12.53 -2.26 15.38
C THR A 296 13.66 -1.74 14.49
N THR A 297 13.53 -0.55 13.92
CA THR A 297 14.59 0.08 13.13
C THR A 297 15.72 0.54 14.07
N PRO A 298 17.01 0.35 13.71
CA PRO A 298 18.13 0.86 14.50
C PRO A 298 18.12 2.38 14.54
N TYR A 299 18.64 2.95 15.62
CA TYR A 299 18.76 4.40 15.74
C TYR A 299 19.68 4.99 14.66
N ASP A 300 20.80 4.31 14.41
CA ASP A 300 21.69 4.59 13.29
C ASP A 300 21.25 3.78 12.06
N LEU A 301 20.69 4.48 11.09
CA LEU A 301 20.19 3.83 9.86
C LEU A 301 21.30 3.21 9.01
N SER A 302 22.57 3.55 9.20
CA SER A 302 23.69 2.90 8.52
C SER A 302 23.85 1.43 8.88
N GLU A 303 23.21 0.96 9.94
CA GLU A 303 23.16 -0.46 10.35
C GLU A 303 22.12 -1.27 9.58
N VAL A 304 21.22 -0.63 8.83
CA VAL A 304 20.13 -1.29 8.08
C VAL A 304 20.64 -2.40 7.14
N PRO A 305 21.72 -2.20 6.34
CA PRO A 305 22.21 -3.26 5.46
C PRO A 305 22.62 -4.54 6.20
N GLN A 306 23.27 -4.39 7.34
CA GLN A 306 23.72 -5.53 8.15
C GLN A 306 22.53 -6.29 8.75
N LEU A 307 21.54 -5.55 9.28
CA LEU A 307 20.32 -6.14 9.83
C LEU A 307 19.50 -6.87 8.77
N ARG A 308 19.37 -6.28 7.58
CA ARG A 308 18.69 -6.92 6.44
C ARG A 308 19.39 -8.21 6.02
N ALA A 309 20.72 -8.22 5.98
CA ALA A 309 21.51 -9.42 5.66
C ALA A 309 21.33 -10.50 6.74
N GLN A 310 21.36 -10.15 8.03
CA GLN A 310 21.15 -11.08 9.13
C GLN A 310 19.75 -11.70 9.12
N LYS A 311 18.70 -10.91 8.87
CA LYS A 311 17.32 -11.39 8.78
C LYS A 311 17.12 -12.38 7.62
N ARG A 312 17.78 -12.17 6.48
CA ARG A 312 17.76 -13.11 5.36
C ARG A 312 18.46 -14.44 5.67
N LEU A 313 19.51 -14.41 6.50
CA LEU A 313 20.24 -15.61 6.92
C LEU A 313 19.58 -16.35 8.08
N GLY A 314 18.90 -15.63 8.94
CA GLY A 314 18.20 -16.13 10.12
C GLY A 314 16.70 -16.06 9.94
N THR A 315 16.11 -17.00 9.19
CA THR A 315 14.69 -17.30 9.39
C THR A 315 14.53 -17.79 10.82
N ASP A 316 14.24 -16.86 11.73
CA ASP A 316 14.01 -17.21 13.13
C ASP A 316 12.84 -18.20 13.19
N ARG A 317 13.18 -19.45 13.51
CA ARG A 317 12.25 -20.57 13.65
C ARG A 317 11.29 -20.42 14.84
N SER A 318 11.32 -19.32 15.55
CA SER A 318 10.55 -19.10 16.77
C SER A 318 9.08 -18.72 16.52
N ILE A 319 8.73 -18.29 15.29
CA ILE A 319 7.32 -18.06 14.92
C ILE A 319 6.82 -19.27 14.15
N ARG A 320 6.56 -20.36 14.88
CA ARG A 320 5.87 -21.53 14.34
C ARG A 320 4.36 -21.25 14.30
N HIS A 321 3.88 -20.62 13.23
CA HIS A 321 2.53 -20.91 12.76
C HIS A 321 2.65 -21.52 11.38
N GLN A 322 2.24 -22.78 11.26
CA GLN A 322 2.02 -23.39 9.95
C GLN A 322 0.89 -22.59 9.30
N PRO A 323 1.01 -22.17 8.02
CA PRO A 323 -0.12 -21.64 7.30
C PRO A 323 -1.16 -22.77 7.20
N GLY A 324 -2.16 -22.72 8.03
CA GLY A 324 -3.40 -23.44 7.78
C GLY A 324 -3.99 -22.94 6.47
N LEU A 325 -4.73 -23.78 5.77
CA LEU A 325 -5.62 -23.34 4.70
C LEU A 325 -6.46 -22.14 5.21
N PRO A 326 -6.82 -21.17 4.33
CA PRO A 326 -7.63 -20.03 4.72
C PRO A 326 -8.82 -20.48 5.58
N ARG A 327 -9.06 -19.83 6.71
CA ARG A 327 -10.16 -20.16 7.64
C ARG A 327 -11.52 -19.76 7.06
N VAL A 328 -11.79 -20.07 5.80
CA VAL A 328 -13.02 -19.68 5.10
C VAL A 328 -14.25 -20.41 5.67
N ASP A 329 -14.07 -21.66 6.12
CA ASP A 329 -15.18 -22.48 6.58
C ASP A 329 -15.83 -21.94 7.87
N ALA A 330 -15.06 -21.31 8.74
CA ALA A 330 -15.57 -20.71 9.97
C ALA A 330 -16.50 -19.51 9.71
N PHE A 331 -16.34 -18.85 8.56
CA PHE A 331 -17.09 -17.65 8.17
C PHE A 331 -18.10 -17.91 7.06
N ALA A 332 -18.28 -19.17 6.64
CA ALA A 332 -19.23 -19.55 5.59
C ALA A 332 -20.66 -18.96 5.76
N PRO A 333 -21.22 -18.82 6.98
CA PRO A 333 -22.50 -18.16 7.17
C PRO A 333 -22.50 -16.68 6.78
N PHE A 334 -21.38 -15.98 6.97
CA PHE A 334 -21.24 -14.54 6.65
C PHE A 334 -20.96 -14.29 5.15
N VAL A 335 -20.47 -15.31 4.43
CA VAL A 335 -20.17 -15.22 2.99
C VAL A 335 -21.43 -15.43 2.15
N ARG A 336 -22.44 -16.20 2.64
CA ARG A 336 -23.64 -16.55 1.86
C ARG A 336 -24.59 -15.38 1.65
N ASP A 337 -24.62 -14.43 2.58
CA ASP A 337 -25.62 -13.36 2.56
C ASP A 337 -25.07 -12.02 2.07
N GLY A 338 -23.84 -12.01 1.50
CA GLY A 338 -23.13 -10.79 1.19
C GLY A 338 -23.36 -9.75 2.28
N TYR A 339 -22.52 -8.90 2.70
CA TYR A 339 -22.89 -7.82 3.62
C TYR A 339 -24.18 -7.15 3.13
N GLY A 340 -25.28 -7.91 3.22
CA GLY A 340 -26.63 -7.42 3.03
C GLY A 340 -26.81 -6.37 4.08
N VAL A 341 -27.00 -5.15 3.63
CA VAL A 341 -27.51 -4.04 4.41
C VAL A 341 -28.43 -4.62 5.48
N ILE A 342 -28.14 -4.29 6.74
CA ILE A 342 -29.03 -4.54 7.85
C ILE A 342 -30.40 -4.04 7.43
N HIS A 343 -31.28 -4.94 7.03
CA HIS A 343 -32.67 -4.62 6.82
C HIS A 343 -33.26 -4.40 8.22
N SER A 344 -33.54 -3.11 8.50
CA SER A 344 -34.36 -2.71 9.66
C SER A 344 -35.77 -3.25 9.52
#